data_83a11507bfd0a114143285bd557f03c4
#
_entry.id   83a11507bfd0a114143285bd557f03c4
#
_cell.length_a   1.000
_cell.length_b   1.000
_cell.length_c   1.000
_cell.angle_alpha   90.00
_cell.angle_beta   90.00
_cell.angle_gamma   90.00
#
_symmetry.space_group_name_H-M   'P 1'
#
loop_
_entity.id
_entity.type
_entity.pdbx_description
1 polymer ?
#
loop_
_entity_poly.entity_id
_entity_poly.type
_entity_poly.pdbx_seq_one_letter_code
_entity_poly.pdbx_strand_id
1 'polypeptide(L)'
;MARELAGHFDNYTIYDLGADDRPPVSILRIINDSEPGAVIAIGLRAAQSSIAMSDHPVVFSQVFNYRHHDLLRDNSRGVAALPPIEAQLAAWKEADPSVKRIGLILGEGHDELITEAEIAAQRHGIDLVVQMSHSDQETLYIFRRMIRDIDGFWLLPDNRVLSSRVLQQMLADAKQRRGPMSVPSDSMLSLGALISMTTQASDIAAAIAKVVRMIQGGDINSVPPITQLSEISIKTKGAEQVVRR
;
A
#
# COMPACT_ATOMS: atom_id res chain seq x y z
N MET A 1 8.51 -1.38 10.24
CA MET A 1 8.69 0.00 9.72
C MET A 1 9.44 0.89 10.71
N ALA A 2 8.96 1.17 11.92
CA ALA A 2 9.65 2.07 12.87
C ALA A 2 11.10 1.64 13.17
N ARG A 3 11.35 0.34 13.37
CA ARG A 3 12.70 -0.20 13.59
C ARG A 3 13.62 0.01 12.38
N GLU A 4 13.11 -0.18 11.16
CA GLU A 4 13.88 0.04 9.93
C GLU A 4 14.23 1.51 9.76
N LEU A 5 13.27 2.41 10.00
CA LEU A 5 13.49 3.86 9.96
C LEU A 5 14.54 4.33 10.97
N ALA A 6 14.53 3.78 12.18
CA ALA A 6 15.46 4.14 13.23
C ALA A 6 16.95 3.97 12.81
N GLY A 7 17.24 3.01 11.94
CA GLY A 7 18.59 2.79 11.40
C GLY A 7 19.08 3.86 10.41
N HIS A 8 18.23 4.78 9.98
CA HIS A 8 18.55 5.80 8.97
C HIS A 8 18.72 7.22 9.53
N PHE A 9 18.45 7.43 10.82
CA PHE A 9 18.48 8.74 11.47
C PHE A 9 19.21 8.68 12.82
N ASP A 10 20.11 9.63 13.07
CA ASP A 10 20.84 9.74 14.33
C ASP A 10 19.96 10.33 15.44
N ASN A 11 19.08 11.29 15.08
CA ASN A 11 18.18 11.97 16.00
C ASN A 11 16.73 11.81 15.53
N TYR A 12 15.90 11.13 16.32
CA TYR A 12 14.49 10.98 16.06
C TYR A 12 13.70 10.73 17.34
N THR A 13 12.42 11.05 17.32
CA THR A 13 11.46 10.71 18.37
C THR A 13 10.28 10.00 17.74
N ILE A 14 9.84 8.91 18.35
CA ILE A 14 8.69 8.11 17.86
C ILE A 14 7.48 8.38 18.74
N TYR A 15 6.36 8.68 18.11
CA TYR A 15 5.04 8.80 18.74
C TYR A 15 4.10 7.76 18.14
N ASP A 16 3.42 6.99 18.99
CA ASP A 16 2.40 6.04 18.57
C ASP A 16 1.02 6.61 18.86
N LEU A 17 0.34 7.11 17.82
CA LEU A 17 -1.00 7.71 17.92
C LEU A 17 -2.09 6.71 18.33
N GLY A 18 -1.81 5.42 18.31
CA GLY A 18 -2.74 4.37 18.72
C GLY A 18 -2.56 3.93 20.18
N ALA A 19 -1.34 4.02 20.70
CA ALA A 19 -1.00 3.60 22.06
C ALA A 19 -0.88 4.78 23.05
N ASP A 20 -0.77 6.01 22.55
CA ASP A 20 -0.67 7.21 23.41
C ASP A 20 -2.07 7.66 23.82
N ASP A 21 -2.28 7.87 25.11
CA ASP A 21 -3.55 8.36 25.67
C ASP A 21 -3.82 9.84 25.32
N ARG A 22 -2.81 10.56 24.86
CA ARG A 22 -2.95 11.96 24.46
C ARG A 22 -3.67 12.10 23.11
N PRO A 23 -4.52 13.12 22.94
CA PRO A 23 -5.10 13.41 21.64
C PRO A 23 -4.01 13.70 20.59
N PRO A 24 -4.19 13.31 19.32
CA PRO A 24 -3.22 13.59 18.25
C PRO A 24 -2.79 15.05 18.17
N VAL A 25 -3.71 15.99 18.43
CA VAL A 25 -3.43 17.44 18.46
C VAL A 25 -2.37 17.83 19.50
N SER A 26 -2.37 17.19 20.66
CA SER A 26 -1.38 17.46 21.71
C SER A 26 0.01 16.92 21.33
N ILE A 27 0.05 15.76 20.68
CA ILE A 27 1.29 15.17 20.18
C ILE A 27 1.89 16.07 19.09
N LEU A 28 1.05 16.55 18.16
CA LEU A 28 1.50 17.41 17.06
C LEU A 28 1.99 18.78 17.53
N ARG A 29 1.44 19.34 18.60
CA ARG A 29 1.99 20.54 19.24
C ARG A 29 3.40 20.29 19.77
N ILE A 30 3.61 19.18 20.48
CA ILE A 30 4.94 18.80 20.97
C ILE A 30 5.93 18.63 19.80
N ILE A 31 5.49 18.05 18.69
CA ILE A 31 6.30 17.89 17.48
C ILE A 31 6.68 19.26 16.91
N ASN A 32 5.71 20.16 16.72
CA ASN A 32 5.96 21.51 16.20
C ASN A 32 6.89 22.31 17.13
N ASP A 33 6.68 22.23 18.44
CA ASP A 33 7.53 22.92 19.44
C ASP A 33 8.97 22.40 19.45
N SER A 34 9.21 21.19 18.94
CA SER A 34 10.57 20.60 18.83
C SER A 34 11.31 21.00 17.55
N GLU A 35 10.68 21.74 16.66
CA GLU A 35 11.25 22.23 15.39
C GLU A 35 11.97 21.13 14.57
N PRO A 36 11.31 20.02 14.23
CA PRO A 36 11.95 18.93 13.49
C PRO A 36 12.23 19.35 12.05
N GLY A 37 13.30 18.83 11.45
CA GLY A 37 13.60 19.05 10.04
C GLY A 37 12.58 18.42 9.08
N ALA A 38 11.87 17.39 9.52
CA ALA A 38 10.73 16.76 8.83
C ALA A 38 9.94 15.86 9.79
N VAL A 39 8.65 15.64 9.47
CA VAL A 39 7.77 14.69 10.17
C VAL A 39 7.56 13.47 9.28
N ILE A 40 7.81 12.27 9.79
CA ILE A 40 7.54 11.01 9.09
C ILE A 40 6.23 10.43 9.62
N ALA A 41 5.22 10.34 8.76
CA ALA A 41 3.88 9.87 9.11
C ALA A 41 3.61 8.49 8.52
N ILE A 42 3.47 7.47 9.37
CA ILE A 42 3.22 6.09 8.95
C ILE A 42 1.75 5.73 9.15
N GLY A 43 1.06 5.46 8.04
CA GLY A 43 -0.37 5.13 8.00
C GLY A 43 -1.27 6.38 7.91
N LEU A 44 -2.53 6.12 7.55
CA LEU A 44 -3.49 7.17 7.19
C LEU A 44 -3.73 8.20 8.30
N ARG A 45 -3.98 7.72 9.54
CA ARG A 45 -4.28 8.62 10.67
C ARG A 45 -3.11 9.58 10.96
N ALA A 46 -1.88 9.06 10.97
CA ALA A 46 -0.70 9.87 11.18
C ALA A 46 -0.52 10.88 10.03
N ALA A 47 -0.68 10.43 8.77
CA ALA A 47 -0.55 11.29 7.61
C ALA A 47 -1.56 12.45 7.62
N GLN A 48 -2.84 12.16 7.81
CA GLN A 48 -3.89 13.18 7.86
C GLN A 48 -3.65 14.20 8.98
N SER A 49 -3.32 13.72 10.18
CA SER A 49 -3.08 14.59 11.33
C SER A 49 -1.84 15.47 11.11
N SER A 50 -0.73 14.89 10.65
CA SER A 50 0.53 15.63 10.44
C SER A 50 0.40 16.66 9.31
N ILE A 51 -0.21 16.31 8.18
CA ILE A 51 -0.37 17.22 7.04
C ILE A 51 -1.29 18.40 7.37
N ALA A 52 -2.32 18.18 8.20
CA ALA A 52 -3.27 19.22 8.58
C ALA A 52 -2.71 20.20 9.62
N MET A 53 -1.74 19.80 10.43
CA MET A 53 -1.35 20.52 11.64
C MET A 53 0.16 20.80 11.75
N SER A 54 1.00 20.18 10.92
CA SER A 54 2.45 20.41 10.97
C SER A 54 2.85 21.66 10.21
N ASP A 55 3.68 22.47 10.83
CA ASP A 55 4.37 23.60 10.21
C ASP A 55 5.64 23.13 9.46
N HIS A 56 5.97 21.86 9.54
CA HIS A 56 7.16 21.24 8.96
C HIS A 56 6.81 20.31 7.79
N PRO A 57 7.78 20.04 6.89
CA PRO A 57 7.57 19.07 5.82
C PRO A 57 7.16 17.70 6.34
N VAL A 58 6.16 17.08 5.70
CA VAL A 58 5.65 15.75 6.06
C VAL A 58 6.00 14.74 4.98
N VAL A 59 6.64 13.64 5.37
CA VAL A 59 6.85 12.47 4.50
C VAL A 59 5.94 11.34 4.98
N PHE A 60 4.94 10.98 4.19
CA PHE A 60 4.03 9.90 4.56
C PHE A 60 4.30 8.60 3.81
N SER A 61 3.93 7.47 4.42
CA SER A 61 3.94 6.15 3.80
C SER A 61 2.90 5.22 4.44
N GLN A 62 2.72 4.02 3.89
CA GLN A 62 1.73 3.02 4.33
C GLN A 62 0.28 3.51 4.21
N VAL A 63 0.00 4.32 3.19
CA VAL A 63 -1.36 4.77 2.84
C VAL A 63 -1.63 4.36 1.39
N PHE A 64 -2.62 3.48 1.19
CA PHE A 64 -2.99 3.00 -0.14
C PHE A 64 -3.72 4.08 -0.94
N ASN A 65 -4.77 4.66 -0.36
CA ASN A 65 -5.66 5.60 -1.04
C ASN A 65 -5.34 7.08 -0.73
N TYR A 66 -4.06 7.44 -0.78
CA TYR A 66 -3.55 8.77 -0.43
C TYR A 66 -4.18 9.91 -1.26
N ARG A 67 -4.51 9.67 -2.54
CA ARG A 67 -5.18 10.65 -3.40
C ARG A 67 -6.60 10.95 -2.92
N HIS A 68 -7.37 9.91 -2.57
CA HIS A 68 -8.72 10.07 -2.03
C HIS A 68 -8.77 10.87 -0.72
N HIS A 69 -7.69 10.81 0.06
CA HIS A 69 -7.57 11.53 1.33
C HIS A 69 -6.86 12.88 1.22
N ASP A 70 -6.62 13.36 0.00
CA ASP A 70 -5.99 14.66 -0.26
C ASP A 70 -4.67 14.84 0.53
N LEU A 71 -3.81 13.79 0.49
CA LEU A 71 -2.54 13.80 1.20
C LEU A 71 -1.39 14.42 0.41
N LEU A 72 -1.59 14.73 -0.88
CA LEU A 72 -0.57 15.35 -1.74
C LEU A 72 -0.74 16.87 -1.70
N ARG A 73 -0.02 17.53 -0.80
CA ARG A 73 -0.02 18.97 -0.62
C ARG A 73 1.37 19.56 -0.77
N ASP A 74 1.47 20.89 -0.78
CA ASP A 74 2.76 21.58 -0.94
C ASP A 74 3.78 21.19 0.12
N ASN A 75 3.34 20.97 1.36
CA ASN A 75 4.19 20.58 2.49
C ASN A 75 4.33 19.05 2.65
N SER A 76 3.80 18.23 1.75
CA SER A 76 3.83 16.78 1.92
C SER A 76 4.38 16.04 0.71
N ARG A 77 5.06 14.90 0.97
CA ARG A 77 5.55 13.95 -0.03
C ARG A 77 5.26 12.54 0.43
N GLY A 78 4.95 11.66 -0.51
CA GLY A 78 4.63 10.27 -0.20
C GLY A 78 5.70 9.29 -0.69
N VAL A 79 5.85 8.18 0.03
CA VAL A 79 6.56 6.99 -0.43
C VAL A 79 5.56 5.86 -0.53
N ALA A 80 5.38 5.32 -1.73
CA ALA A 80 4.42 4.26 -1.99
C ALA A 80 4.80 2.98 -1.21
N ALA A 81 3.79 2.36 -0.60
CA ALA A 81 3.96 1.11 0.14
C ALA A 81 3.73 -0.13 -0.72
N LEU A 82 3.01 0.02 -1.83
CA LEU A 82 2.77 -1.05 -2.78
C LEU A 82 3.76 -0.99 -3.94
N PRO A 83 4.18 -2.15 -4.43
CA PRO A 83 4.96 -2.22 -5.67
C PRO A 83 4.18 -1.61 -6.84
N PRO A 84 4.86 -1.15 -7.90
CA PRO A 84 4.20 -0.68 -9.12
C PRO A 84 3.24 -1.73 -9.68
N ILE A 85 2.09 -1.28 -10.16
CA ILE A 85 1.01 -2.13 -10.70
C ILE A 85 1.54 -3.02 -11.84
N GLU A 86 2.27 -2.42 -12.77
CA GLU A 86 2.91 -3.14 -13.89
C GLU A 86 3.80 -4.28 -13.40
N ALA A 87 4.62 -4.04 -12.36
CA ALA A 87 5.51 -5.04 -11.81
C ALA A 87 4.74 -6.20 -11.14
N GLN A 88 3.61 -5.89 -10.49
CA GLN A 88 2.78 -6.92 -9.86
C GLN A 88 2.15 -7.85 -10.90
N LEU A 89 1.57 -7.31 -11.97
CA LEU A 89 0.93 -8.11 -13.02
C LEU A 89 1.96 -8.90 -13.84
N ALA A 90 3.11 -8.29 -14.15
CA ALA A 90 4.23 -8.98 -14.79
C ALA A 90 4.71 -10.17 -13.96
N ALA A 91 4.89 -9.96 -12.65
CA ALA A 91 5.32 -10.98 -11.72
C ALA A 91 4.30 -12.12 -11.58
N TRP A 92 3.01 -11.79 -11.57
CA TRP A 92 1.97 -12.80 -11.56
C TRP A 92 1.99 -13.66 -12.82
N LYS A 93 2.10 -13.01 -13.98
CA LYS A 93 2.17 -13.71 -15.27
C LYS A 93 3.40 -14.59 -15.41
N GLU A 94 4.52 -14.18 -14.80
CA GLU A 94 5.74 -14.98 -14.72
C GLU A 94 5.57 -16.21 -13.82
N ALA A 95 4.91 -16.02 -12.65
CA ALA A 95 4.64 -17.11 -11.70
C ALA A 95 3.58 -18.09 -12.22
N ASP A 96 2.60 -17.61 -12.97
CA ASP A 96 1.54 -18.42 -13.60
C ASP A 96 1.25 -17.92 -15.03
N PRO A 97 1.95 -18.45 -16.04
CA PRO A 97 1.70 -18.06 -17.45
C PRO A 97 0.29 -18.38 -17.95
N SER A 98 -0.43 -19.28 -17.28
CA SER A 98 -1.78 -19.67 -17.67
C SER A 98 -2.87 -18.68 -17.27
N VAL A 99 -2.59 -17.79 -16.31
CA VAL A 99 -3.57 -16.80 -15.86
C VAL A 99 -3.96 -15.87 -16.99
N LYS A 100 -5.26 -15.74 -17.21
CA LYS A 100 -5.85 -14.89 -18.27
C LYS A 100 -6.83 -13.87 -17.72
N ARG A 101 -7.53 -14.19 -16.64
CA ARG A 101 -8.60 -13.37 -16.11
C ARG A 101 -8.43 -13.12 -14.63
N ILE A 102 -8.19 -11.87 -14.26
CA ILE A 102 -7.94 -11.46 -12.88
C ILE A 102 -9.08 -10.55 -12.39
N GLY A 103 -9.61 -10.85 -11.21
CA GLY A 103 -10.62 -10.03 -10.56
C GLY A 103 -10.00 -9.01 -9.60
N LEU A 104 -10.56 -7.81 -9.55
CA LEU A 104 -10.20 -6.73 -8.63
C LEU A 104 -11.47 -6.08 -8.10
N ILE A 105 -11.54 -5.85 -6.78
CA ILE A 105 -12.63 -5.12 -6.14
C ILE A 105 -12.05 -3.93 -5.38
N LEU A 106 -12.59 -2.74 -5.63
CA LEU A 106 -12.17 -1.49 -5.00
C LEU A 106 -13.39 -0.66 -4.58
N GLY A 107 -13.19 0.25 -3.65
CA GLY A 107 -14.14 1.33 -3.37
C GLY A 107 -14.05 2.45 -4.42
N GLU A 108 -14.86 3.47 -4.28
CA GLU A 108 -14.86 4.66 -5.15
C GLU A 108 -13.55 5.47 -5.05
N GLY A 109 -13.25 6.26 -6.10
CA GLY A 109 -12.13 7.21 -6.11
C GLY A 109 -10.78 6.57 -6.43
N HIS A 110 -10.76 5.47 -7.16
CA HIS A 110 -9.55 4.80 -7.67
C HIS A 110 -9.43 4.80 -9.20
N ASP A 111 -10.09 5.74 -9.88
CA ASP A 111 -10.19 5.75 -11.35
C ASP A 111 -8.82 5.75 -12.05
N GLU A 112 -7.86 6.55 -11.54
CA GLU A 112 -6.49 6.58 -12.09
C GLU A 112 -5.77 5.23 -11.90
N LEU A 113 -5.92 4.61 -10.72
CA LEU A 113 -5.33 3.31 -10.43
C LEU A 113 -5.95 2.21 -11.28
N ILE A 114 -7.27 2.25 -11.49
CA ILE A 114 -7.99 1.31 -12.34
C ILE A 114 -7.50 1.45 -13.78
N THR A 115 -7.39 2.68 -14.30
CA THR A 115 -6.88 2.94 -15.65
C THR A 115 -5.45 2.42 -15.83
N GLU A 116 -4.57 2.67 -14.85
CA GLU A 116 -3.20 2.15 -14.86
C GLU A 116 -3.19 0.62 -14.85
N ALA A 117 -4.06 0.00 -14.04
CA ALA A 117 -4.17 -1.44 -13.92
C ALA A 117 -4.69 -2.11 -15.19
N GLU A 118 -5.68 -1.51 -15.86
CA GLU A 118 -6.21 -1.99 -17.13
C GLU A 118 -5.16 -1.94 -18.25
N ILE A 119 -4.42 -0.84 -18.34
CA ILE A 119 -3.32 -0.69 -19.32
C ILE A 119 -2.24 -1.74 -19.07
N ALA A 120 -1.83 -1.92 -17.82
CA ALA A 120 -0.82 -2.90 -17.44
C ALA A 120 -1.31 -4.33 -17.72
N ALA A 121 -2.56 -4.66 -17.35
CA ALA A 121 -3.16 -5.95 -17.61
C ALA A 121 -3.20 -6.28 -19.11
N GLN A 122 -3.60 -5.32 -19.93
CA GLN A 122 -3.61 -5.49 -21.40
C GLN A 122 -2.22 -5.83 -21.96
N ARG A 123 -1.17 -5.16 -21.48
CA ARG A 123 0.23 -5.42 -21.91
C ARG A 123 0.67 -6.86 -21.61
N HIS A 124 0.14 -7.44 -20.53
CA HIS A 124 0.45 -8.81 -20.11
C HIS A 124 -0.55 -9.85 -20.62
N GLY A 125 -1.51 -9.47 -21.47
CA GLY A 125 -2.55 -10.37 -21.98
C GLY A 125 -3.49 -10.86 -20.90
N ILE A 126 -3.80 -10.01 -19.90
CA ILE A 126 -4.70 -10.27 -18.80
C ILE A 126 -6.00 -9.49 -19.02
N ASP A 127 -7.12 -10.18 -18.92
CA ASP A 127 -8.47 -9.60 -18.83
C ASP A 127 -8.72 -9.21 -17.36
N LEU A 128 -8.65 -7.91 -17.06
CA LEU A 128 -8.88 -7.39 -15.71
C LEU A 128 -10.37 -7.11 -15.49
N VAL A 129 -10.98 -7.87 -14.59
CA VAL A 129 -12.40 -7.71 -14.23
C VAL A 129 -12.51 -6.86 -12.97
N VAL A 130 -12.78 -5.58 -13.15
CA VAL A 130 -12.92 -4.63 -12.03
C VAL A 130 -14.38 -4.54 -11.59
N GLN A 131 -14.61 -4.55 -10.28
CA GLN A 131 -15.90 -4.29 -9.67
C GLN A 131 -15.77 -3.25 -8.57
N MET A 132 -16.73 -2.34 -8.51
CA MET A 132 -16.83 -1.34 -7.46
C MET A 132 -17.66 -1.88 -6.29
N SER A 133 -17.28 -1.50 -5.08
CA SER A 133 -17.99 -1.86 -3.85
C SER A 133 -18.10 -0.65 -2.92
N HIS A 134 -19.21 -0.59 -2.18
CA HIS A 134 -19.50 0.49 -1.23
C HIS A 134 -19.46 0.01 0.23
N SER A 135 -19.29 -1.28 0.46
CA SER A 135 -19.21 -1.86 1.80
C SER A 135 -18.45 -3.18 1.81
N ASP A 136 -18.00 -3.58 3.00
CA ASP A 136 -17.33 -4.87 3.20
C ASP A 136 -18.26 -6.07 2.92
N GLN A 137 -19.56 -5.95 3.22
CA GLN A 137 -20.53 -7.00 2.92
C GLN A 137 -20.76 -7.16 1.40
N GLU A 138 -20.87 -6.05 0.69
CA GLU A 138 -20.96 -6.04 -0.76
C GLU A 138 -19.72 -6.61 -1.41
N THR A 139 -18.54 -6.26 -0.91
CA THR A 139 -17.26 -6.84 -1.36
C THR A 139 -17.27 -8.35 -1.28
N LEU A 140 -17.72 -8.93 -0.17
CA LEU A 140 -17.78 -10.38 -0.02
C LEU A 140 -18.79 -11.00 -0.99
N TYR A 141 -19.92 -10.36 -1.21
CA TYR A 141 -20.95 -10.84 -2.16
C TYR A 141 -20.41 -10.82 -3.59
N ILE A 142 -19.81 -9.71 -4.02
CA ILE A 142 -19.21 -9.57 -5.35
C ILE A 142 -18.10 -10.62 -5.53
N PHE A 143 -17.20 -10.75 -4.55
CA PHE A 143 -16.11 -11.71 -4.59
C PHE A 143 -16.59 -13.15 -4.79
N ARG A 144 -17.61 -13.58 -4.05
CA ARG A 144 -18.18 -14.94 -4.16
C ARG A 144 -18.79 -15.25 -5.52
N ARG A 145 -19.28 -14.25 -6.23
CA ARG A 145 -19.74 -14.39 -7.61
C ARG A 145 -18.57 -14.42 -8.57
N MET A 146 -17.68 -13.44 -8.46
CA MET A 146 -16.55 -13.24 -9.36
C MET A 146 -15.56 -14.41 -9.36
N ILE A 147 -15.27 -15.01 -8.21
CA ILE A 147 -14.26 -16.07 -8.06
C ILE A 147 -14.60 -17.35 -8.87
N ARG A 148 -15.80 -17.46 -9.42
CA ARG A 148 -16.21 -18.59 -10.27
C ARG A 148 -15.76 -18.43 -11.71
N ASP A 149 -15.52 -17.18 -12.12
CA ASP A 149 -15.33 -16.78 -13.51
C ASP A 149 -13.98 -16.14 -13.77
N ILE A 150 -13.08 -16.19 -12.80
CA ILE A 150 -11.72 -15.63 -12.86
C ILE A 150 -10.65 -16.69 -12.56
N ASP A 151 -9.47 -16.54 -13.11
CA ASP A 151 -8.33 -17.40 -12.86
C ASP A 151 -7.59 -17.00 -11.58
N GLY A 152 -7.71 -15.74 -11.14
CA GLY A 152 -7.11 -15.25 -9.92
C GLY A 152 -7.74 -13.95 -9.42
N PHE A 153 -7.56 -13.66 -8.14
CA PHE A 153 -8.07 -12.45 -7.50
C PHE A 153 -6.92 -11.59 -6.98
N TRP A 154 -6.86 -10.34 -7.40
CA TRP A 154 -5.85 -9.38 -6.97
C TRP A 154 -6.39 -8.54 -5.81
N LEU A 155 -5.91 -8.82 -4.62
CA LEU A 155 -6.31 -8.11 -3.41
C LEU A 155 -5.43 -6.87 -3.21
N LEU A 156 -6.05 -5.69 -3.26
CA LEU A 156 -5.44 -4.43 -2.85
C LEU A 156 -5.99 -3.99 -1.48
N PRO A 157 -5.21 -3.28 -0.66
CA PRO A 157 -5.56 -2.99 0.74
C PRO A 157 -6.51 -1.78 0.88
N ASP A 158 -7.65 -1.79 0.20
CA ASP A 158 -8.68 -0.76 0.36
C ASP A 158 -9.54 -1.03 1.60
N ASN A 159 -9.13 -0.51 2.74
CA ASN A 159 -9.78 -0.70 4.03
C ASN A 159 -11.18 -0.07 4.17
N ARG A 160 -11.63 0.73 3.19
CA ARG A 160 -12.98 1.29 3.16
C ARG A 160 -14.03 0.24 2.83
N VAL A 161 -13.63 -0.77 2.06
CA VAL A 161 -14.51 -1.85 1.58
C VAL A 161 -14.02 -3.25 1.97
N LEU A 162 -12.97 -3.33 2.79
CA LEU A 162 -12.32 -4.58 3.18
C LEU A 162 -12.00 -4.60 4.68
N SER A 163 -12.93 -5.10 5.49
CA SER A 163 -12.67 -5.37 6.90
C SER A 163 -11.85 -6.65 7.10
N SER A 164 -11.18 -6.79 8.23
CA SER A 164 -10.41 -7.99 8.59
C SER A 164 -11.28 -9.26 8.56
N ARG A 165 -12.55 -9.15 8.96
CA ARG A 165 -13.51 -10.25 8.93
C ARG A 165 -13.80 -10.69 7.49
N VAL A 166 -14.08 -9.75 6.60
CA VAL A 166 -14.37 -10.05 5.18
C VAL A 166 -13.13 -10.61 4.50
N LEU A 167 -11.95 -10.06 4.76
CA LEU A 167 -10.69 -10.59 4.27
C LEU A 167 -10.48 -12.06 4.64
N GLN A 168 -10.71 -12.43 5.91
CA GLN A 168 -10.59 -13.81 6.36
C GLN A 168 -11.58 -14.74 5.63
N GLN A 169 -12.81 -14.29 5.41
CA GLN A 169 -13.81 -15.06 4.64
C GLN A 169 -13.42 -15.22 3.18
N MET A 170 -12.92 -14.16 2.54
CA MET A 170 -12.43 -14.23 1.15
C MET A 170 -11.28 -15.21 1.01
N LEU A 171 -10.31 -15.19 1.92
CA LEU A 171 -9.18 -16.13 1.92
C LEU A 171 -9.63 -17.58 2.13
N ALA A 172 -10.61 -17.81 3.02
CA ALA A 172 -11.19 -19.13 3.24
C ALA A 172 -11.94 -19.64 1.99
N ASP A 173 -12.77 -18.79 1.37
CA ASP A 173 -13.53 -19.11 0.16
C ASP A 173 -12.58 -19.39 -1.03
N ALA A 174 -11.53 -18.59 -1.20
CA ALA A 174 -10.50 -18.80 -2.22
C ALA A 174 -9.77 -20.13 -2.04
N LYS A 175 -9.38 -20.46 -0.81
CA LYS A 175 -8.71 -21.72 -0.48
C LYS A 175 -9.59 -22.94 -0.81
N GLN A 176 -10.89 -22.89 -0.47
CA GLN A 176 -11.84 -23.99 -0.77
C GLN A 176 -12.00 -24.20 -2.28
N ARG A 177 -11.99 -23.13 -3.06
CA ARG A 177 -12.20 -23.17 -4.51
C ARG A 177 -10.90 -23.35 -5.31
N ARG A 178 -9.75 -23.40 -4.63
CA ARG A 178 -8.41 -23.42 -5.24
C ARG A 178 -8.19 -22.21 -6.18
N GLY A 179 -8.89 -21.11 -5.91
CA GLY A 179 -8.74 -19.85 -6.66
C GLY A 179 -7.47 -19.12 -6.20
N PRO A 180 -6.50 -18.85 -7.08
CA PRO A 180 -5.32 -18.10 -6.73
C PRO A 180 -5.69 -16.70 -6.23
N MET A 181 -5.11 -16.28 -5.10
CA MET A 181 -5.25 -14.93 -4.58
C MET A 181 -3.88 -14.31 -4.37
N SER A 182 -3.65 -13.17 -5.01
CA SER A 182 -2.49 -12.31 -4.74
C SER A 182 -2.84 -11.33 -3.64
N VAL A 183 -1.92 -11.14 -2.71
CA VAL A 183 -2.11 -10.32 -1.51
C VAL A 183 -0.95 -9.36 -1.25
N PRO A 184 -1.22 -8.21 -0.59
CA PRO A 184 -0.23 -7.18 -0.32
C PRO A 184 0.58 -7.43 0.97
N SER A 185 0.53 -8.63 1.55
CA SER A 185 1.25 -8.97 2.79
C SER A 185 1.58 -10.44 2.88
N ASP A 186 2.82 -10.74 3.25
CA ASP A 186 3.33 -12.11 3.44
C ASP A 186 2.56 -12.89 4.52
N SER A 187 2.09 -12.20 5.55
CA SER A 187 1.31 -12.82 6.63
C SER A 187 0.02 -13.48 6.13
N MET A 188 -0.53 -13.03 5.01
CA MET A 188 -1.75 -13.59 4.42
C MET A 188 -1.52 -14.92 3.70
N LEU A 189 -0.27 -15.29 3.39
CA LEU A 189 0.07 -16.61 2.82
C LEU A 189 -0.29 -17.75 3.78
N SER A 190 -0.09 -17.54 5.08
CA SER A 190 -0.48 -18.51 6.12
C SER A 190 -2.00 -18.71 6.21
N LEU A 191 -2.78 -17.68 5.84
CA LEU A 191 -4.24 -17.69 5.85
C LEU A 191 -4.86 -18.32 4.60
N GLY A 192 -4.06 -18.61 3.56
CA GLY A 192 -4.55 -19.31 2.37
C GLY A 192 -4.31 -18.60 1.04
N ALA A 193 -3.71 -17.42 1.05
CA ALA A 193 -3.27 -16.77 -0.19
C ALA A 193 -2.17 -17.60 -0.89
N LEU A 194 -2.09 -17.49 -2.20
CA LEU A 194 -1.12 -18.23 -3.01
C LEU A 194 0.17 -17.44 -3.23
N ILE A 195 0.05 -16.14 -3.45
CA ILE A 195 1.14 -15.23 -3.82
C ILE A 195 1.04 -13.96 -2.96
N SER A 196 2.14 -13.50 -2.39
CA SER A 196 2.27 -12.14 -1.87
C SER A 196 3.19 -11.33 -2.77
N MET A 197 2.80 -10.08 -3.01
CA MET A 197 3.57 -9.11 -3.77
C MET A 197 3.73 -7.85 -2.93
N THR A 198 4.93 -7.64 -2.41
CA THR A 198 5.20 -6.62 -1.40
C THR A 198 6.44 -5.81 -1.75
N THR A 199 6.56 -4.63 -1.14
CA THR A 199 7.82 -3.90 -1.04
C THR A 199 8.42 -4.17 0.33
N GLN A 200 9.73 -4.44 0.37
CA GLN A 200 10.42 -4.69 1.64
C GLN A 200 10.38 -3.44 2.55
N ALA A 201 10.22 -3.67 3.85
CA ALA A 201 10.16 -2.58 4.82
C ALA A 201 11.48 -1.77 4.87
N SER A 202 12.61 -2.45 4.65
CA SER A 202 13.93 -1.81 4.53
C SER A 202 14.00 -0.83 3.37
N ASP A 203 13.44 -1.21 2.20
CA ASP A 203 13.50 -0.40 0.98
C ASP A 203 12.58 0.83 1.10
N ILE A 204 11.41 0.64 1.72
CA ILE A 204 10.50 1.75 2.05
C ILE A 204 11.18 2.71 3.03
N ALA A 205 11.86 2.20 4.07
CA ALA A 205 12.57 3.02 5.04
C ALA A 205 13.73 3.80 4.41
N ALA A 206 14.51 3.15 3.54
CA ALA A 206 15.59 3.79 2.81
C ALA A 206 15.08 4.89 1.87
N ALA A 207 13.94 4.65 1.19
CA ALA A 207 13.31 5.66 0.32
C ALA A 207 12.77 6.84 1.12
N ILE A 208 12.12 6.61 2.27
CA ILE A 208 11.67 7.68 3.17
C ILE A 208 12.87 8.52 3.62
N ALA A 209 13.95 7.87 4.06
CA ALA A 209 15.15 8.57 4.50
C ALA A 209 15.83 9.38 3.38
N LYS A 210 15.81 8.87 2.15
CA LYS A 210 16.26 9.61 0.97
C LYS A 210 15.40 10.85 0.72
N VAL A 211 14.08 10.73 0.75
CA VAL A 211 13.14 11.84 0.57
C VAL A 211 13.35 12.90 1.66
N VAL A 212 13.46 12.50 2.93
CA VAL A 212 13.73 13.42 4.04
C VAL A 212 15.05 14.20 3.81
N ARG A 213 16.13 13.49 3.45
CA ARG A 213 17.44 14.17 3.17
C ARG A 213 17.34 15.13 1.99
N MET A 214 16.59 14.80 0.94
CA MET A 214 16.39 15.70 -0.19
C MET A 214 15.64 16.97 0.23
N ILE A 215 14.61 16.84 1.06
CA ILE A 215 13.85 17.97 1.60
C ILE A 215 14.74 18.85 2.48
N GLN A 216 15.53 18.26 3.35
CA GLN A 216 16.43 18.99 4.25
C GLN A 216 17.60 19.69 3.51
N GLY A 217 18.02 19.15 2.37
CA GLY A 217 19.11 19.70 1.55
C GLY A 217 18.67 20.74 0.51
N GLY A 218 17.37 21.02 0.35
CA GLY A 218 16.89 21.91 -0.69
C GLY A 218 15.40 22.24 -0.60
N ASP A 219 14.77 22.41 -1.76
CA ASP A 219 13.34 22.70 -1.86
C ASP A 219 12.51 21.39 -1.92
N ILE A 220 11.48 21.29 -1.12
CA ILE A 220 10.51 20.19 -1.15
C ILE A 220 9.91 20.00 -2.56
N ASN A 221 9.80 21.07 -3.35
CA ASN A 221 9.28 21.00 -4.72
C ASN A 221 10.21 20.27 -5.70
N SER A 222 11.47 20.07 -5.34
CA SER A 222 12.40 19.26 -6.12
C SER A 222 12.15 17.74 -5.96
N VAL A 223 11.35 17.36 -4.96
CA VAL A 223 11.00 15.97 -4.68
C VAL A 223 9.67 15.64 -5.33
N PRO A 224 9.53 14.52 -6.07
CA PRO A 224 8.26 14.14 -6.66
C PRO A 224 7.17 13.96 -5.58
N PRO A 225 5.89 14.28 -5.87
CA PRO A 225 4.79 14.14 -4.91
C PRO A 225 4.69 12.73 -4.33
N ILE A 226 4.95 11.70 -5.14
CA ILE A 226 5.05 10.29 -4.73
C ILE A 226 6.34 9.68 -5.26
N THR A 227 7.09 9.07 -4.37
CA THR A 227 8.23 8.21 -4.73
C THR A 227 7.75 6.78 -4.83
N GLN A 228 7.79 6.19 -6.03
CA GLN A 228 7.56 4.77 -6.26
C GLN A 228 8.85 3.98 -6.06
N LEU A 229 8.70 2.75 -5.54
CA LEU A 229 9.80 1.80 -5.42
C LEU A 229 9.75 0.81 -6.59
N SER A 230 10.89 0.55 -7.20
CA SER A 230 10.97 -0.34 -8.36
C SER A 230 11.10 -1.82 -7.97
N GLU A 231 11.53 -2.10 -6.75
CA GLU A 231 11.75 -3.48 -6.28
C GLU A 231 10.46 -4.10 -5.76
N ILE A 232 10.20 -5.34 -6.16
CA ILE A 232 9.07 -6.14 -5.70
C ILE A 232 9.58 -7.45 -5.10
N SER A 233 9.12 -7.77 -3.92
CA SER A 233 9.31 -9.07 -3.28
C SER A 233 8.10 -9.94 -3.56
N ILE A 234 8.34 -11.10 -4.16
CA ILE A 234 7.31 -12.09 -4.48
C ILE A 234 7.56 -13.32 -3.61
N LYS A 235 6.55 -13.71 -2.86
CA LYS A 235 6.56 -14.97 -2.12
C LYS A 235 5.38 -15.82 -2.53
N THR A 236 5.65 -17.07 -2.82
CA THR A 236 4.64 -18.10 -3.01
C THR A 236 4.70 -19.08 -1.83
N LYS A 237 3.67 -19.88 -1.66
CA LYS A 237 3.67 -20.92 -0.63
C LYS A 237 4.74 -21.97 -0.94
N GLY A 238 5.98 -21.73 -0.51
CA GLY A 238 7.13 -22.63 -0.67
C GLY A 238 8.35 -22.04 -1.40
N ALA A 239 8.28 -20.82 -1.90
CA ALA A 239 9.43 -20.15 -2.53
C ALA A 239 9.39 -18.64 -2.30
N GLU A 240 10.55 -18.03 -2.13
CA GLU A 240 10.73 -16.58 -2.09
C GLU A 240 11.57 -16.15 -3.28
N GLN A 241 11.11 -15.17 -4.04
CA GLN A 241 11.86 -14.52 -5.11
C GLN A 241 11.82 -13.01 -4.91
N VAL A 242 12.98 -12.37 -4.98
CA VAL A 242 13.07 -10.89 -5.04
C VAL A 242 13.38 -10.54 -6.49
N VAL A 243 12.43 -9.87 -7.14
CA VAL A 243 12.59 -9.37 -8.50
C VAL A 243 12.96 -7.89 -8.44
N ARG A 244 14.14 -7.56 -8.91
CA ARG A 244 14.60 -6.18 -9.10
C ARG A 244 14.36 -5.79 -10.56
N ARG A 245 13.54 -4.79 -10.78
CA ARG A 245 13.29 -4.23 -12.12
C ARG A 245 13.52 -2.74 -12.12
#